data_4cea772417e0b66186b2ad7d4e01c8e2
#
_entry.id   4cea772417e0b66186b2ad7d4e01c8e2
#
_cell.length_a   1.000
_cell.length_b   1.000
_cell.length_c   1.000
_cell.angle_alpha   90.00
_cell.angle_beta   90.00
_cell.angle_gamma   90.00
#
_symmetry.space_group_name_H-M   'P 1'
#
loop_
_entity.id
_entity.type
_entity.pdbx_description
1 polymer ?
#
loop_
_entity_poly.entity_id
_entity_poly.type
_entity_poly.pdbx_seq_one_letter_code
_entity_poly.pdbx_strand_id
1 'polypeptide(L)'
;MENHTYSEHVLQLEGLKVTNQSSYPAFIFILVIYIFTMVANISLTVLISMERILHQPMYILLCNMHLNDALNITTVIPRVLSDILKASADRYMTYVECATQAFFGHFFSTNAHTILMIMAFDSLSIRLSRCRSQVINPFCDNPSLFKLSCDNLFINQIYGLFFTAVFFIASMGSVALTYISIAIVCVRSKSKSLNSKALQTCSTHLAVYFIMLMTGFVIVFLHRYPQWSNHRTVASIMFHLVPPCLNPIIYGLQSKDIRTLVVQIIKSKTVSLTVR
;
A
#
# COMPACT_ATOMS: atom_id res chain seq x y z
N MET A 1 37.55 -19.81 14.34
CA MET A 1 36.36 -19.34 15.06
C MET A 1 36.35 -17.83 14.94
N GLU A 2 35.76 -17.30 13.87
CA GLU A 2 35.58 -15.86 13.71
C GLU A 2 34.40 -15.42 14.60
N ASN A 3 34.73 -14.66 15.64
CA ASN A 3 33.74 -13.97 16.45
C ASN A 3 33.11 -12.86 15.61
N HIS A 4 32.05 -13.17 14.89
CA HIS A 4 31.13 -12.17 14.39
C HIS A 4 30.37 -11.57 15.58
N THR A 5 30.95 -10.55 16.19
CA THR A 5 30.21 -9.59 17.01
C THR A 5 29.20 -8.89 16.10
N TYR A 6 28.00 -9.48 15.93
CA TYR A 6 26.87 -8.83 15.30
C TYR A 6 26.55 -7.57 16.11
N SER A 7 26.72 -6.40 15.50
CA SER A 7 26.20 -5.16 16.08
C SER A 7 24.69 -5.38 16.29
N GLU A 8 24.26 -5.38 17.54
CA GLU A 8 22.87 -5.68 17.99
C GLU A 8 21.77 -4.82 17.32
N HIS A 9 22.17 -3.84 16.51
CA HIS A 9 21.30 -2.81 15.94
C HIS A 9 21.20 -2.82 14.41
N VAL A 10 21.93 -3.69 13.71
CA VAL A 10 21.95 -3.72 12.23
C VAL A 10 21.31 -4.99 11.71
N LEU A 11 20.40 -4.85 10.78
CA LEU A 11 19.67 -5.93 10.10
C LEU A 11 20.11 -5.99 8.64
N GLN A 12 20.26 -7.19 8.09
CA GLN A 12 20.49 -7.42 6.68
C GLN A 12 19.18 -7.78 5.99
N LEU A 13 18.85 -7.07 4.90
CA LEU A 13 17.67 -7.34 4.09
C LEU A 13 18.03 -8.24 2.90
N GLU A 14 17.23 -9.28 2.66
CA GLU A 14 17.37 -10.09 1.46
C GLU A 14 16.99 -9.31 0.20
N GLY A 15 15.95 -8.47 0.29
CA GLY A 15 15.47 -7.64 -0.80
C GLY A 15 14.83 -8.42 -1.95
N LEU A 16 14.65 -7.76 -3.10
CA LEU A 16 14.17 -8.39 -4.32
C LEU A 16 15.33 -9.14 -4.99
N LYS A 17 15.11 -10.43 -5.26
CA LYS A 17 16.09 -11.27 -5.98
C LYS A 17 16.00 -10.99 -7.48
N VAL A 18 16.90 -10.16 -7.96
CA VAL A 18 17.07 -9.86 -9.38
C VAL A 18 18.47 -10.29 -9.83
N THR A 19 18.59 -10.70 -11.09
CA THR A 19 19.90 -10.97 -11.71
C THR A 19 20.55 -9.64 -12.10
N ASN A 20 21.86 -9.63 -12.29
CA ASN A 20 22.58 -8.42 -12.72
C ASN A 20 22.03 -7.83 -14.04
N GLN A 21 21.49 -8.67 -14.93
CA GLN A 21 20.86 -8.23 -16.17
C GLN A 21 19.46 -7.63 -15.96
N SER A 22 18.73 -8.08 -14.95
CA SER A 22 17.35 -7.63 -14.67
C SER A 22 17.24 -6.53 -13.62
N SER A 23 18.33 -6.21 -12.91
CA SER A 23 18.32 -5.20 -11.84
C SER A 23 18.00 -3.79 -12.36
N TYR A 24 18.69 -3.35 -13.44
CA TYR A 24 18.42 -2.04 -14.04
C TYR A 24 17.02 -1.92 -14.67
N PRO A 25 16.54 -2.89 -15.48
CA PRO A 25 15.15 -2.88 -15.94
C PRO A 25 14.13 -2.85 -14.81
N ALA A 26 14.32 -3.65 -13.77
CA ALA A 26 13.44 -3.67 -12.61
C ALA A 26 13.45 -2.34 -11.85
N PHE A 27 14.62 -1.74 -11.66
CA PHE A 27 14.76 -0.42 -11.02
C PHE A 27 14.01 0.65 -11.83
N ILE A 28 14.26 0.74 -13.14
CA ILE A 28 13.61 1.74 -14.01
C ILE A 28 12.09 1.54 -13.99
N PHE A 29 11.62 0.31 -14.11
CA PHE A 29 10.20 0.00 -14.11
C PHE A 29 9.52 0.44 -12.82
N ILE A 30 10.07 0.07 -11.65
CA ILE A 30 9.52 0.45 -10.35
C ILE A 30 9.62 1.96 -10.13
N LEU A 31 10.72 2.60 -10.55
CA LEU A 31 10.90 4.05 -10.46
C LEU A 31 9.86 4.81 -11.27
N VAL A 32 9.62 4.40 -12.51
CA VAL A 32 8.61 5.04 -13.39
C VAL A 32 7.22 4.92 -12.77
N ILE A 33 6.85 3.74 -12.28
CA ILE A 33 5.55 3.55 -11.61
C ILE A 33 5.47 4.40 -10.34
N TYR A 34 6.53 4.45 -9.53
CA TYR A 34 6.57 5.27 -8.32
C TYR A 34 6.36 6.76 -8.63
N ILE A 35 7.12 7.31 -9.59
CA ILE A 35 6.98 8.72 -10.01
C ILE A 35 5.57 8.96 -10.55
N PHE A 36 5.06 8.10 -11.43
CA PHE A 36 3.70 8.20 -11.95
C PHE A 36 2.67 8.24 -10.82
N THR A 37 2.76 7.32 -9.87
CA THR A 37 1.82 7.22 -8.75
C THR A 37 1.89 8.46 -7.86
N MET A 38 3.11 8.96 -7.54
CA MET A 38 3.30 10.18 -6.77
C MET A 38 2.69 11.40 -7.48
N VAL A 39 3.01 11.60 -8.75
CA VAL A 39 2.51 12.72 -9.55
C VAL A 39 1.00 12.65 -9.65
N ALA A 40 0.41 11.50 -9.94
CA ALA A 40 -1.03 11.34 -10.10
C ALA A 40 -1.78 11.62 -8.78
N ASN A 41 -1.34 11.05 -7.66
CA ASN A 41 -1.99 11.24 -6.36
C ASN A 41 -1.86 12.69 -5.86
N ILE A 42 -0.66 13.29 -5.95
CA ILE A 42 -0.44 14.68 -5.55
C ILE A 42 -1.23 15.64 -6.46
N SER A 43 -1.22 15.43 -7.78
CA SER A 43 -1.95 16.27 -8.72
C SER A 43 -3.45 16.26 -8.47
N LEU A 44 -4.04 15.09 -8.19
CA LEU A 44 -5.46 14.98 -7.84
C LEU A 44 -5.77 15.62 -6.49
N THR A 45 -4.90 15.45 -5.49
CA THR A 45 -5.02 16.12 -4.19
C THR A 45 -5.03 17.64 -4.36
N VAL A 46 -4.08 18.19 -5.11
CA VAL A 46 -3.99 19.63 -5.39
C VAL A 46 -5.20 20.11 -6.18
N LEU A 47 -5.60 19.39 -7.23
CA LEU A 47 -6.76 19.74 -8.05
C LEU A 47 -8.04 19.82 -7.20
N ILE A 48 -8.32 18.81 -6.37
CA ILE A 48 -9.49 18.79 -5.49
C ILE A 48 -9.42 19.93 -4.46
N SER A 49 -8.22 20.20 -3.93
CA SER A 49 -8.04 21.27 -2.93
C SER A 49 -8.23 22.68 -3.51
N MET A 50 -7.90 22.88 -4.78
CA MET A 50 -7.97 24.19 -5.43
C MET A 50 -9.34 24.49 -6.06
N GLU A 51 -10.03 23.48 -6.55
CA GLU A 51 -11.27 23.63 -7.31
C GLU A 51 -12.50 23.54 -6.39
N ARG A 52 -13.13 24.68 -6.11
CA ARG A 52 -14.32 24.76 -5.22
C ARG A 52 -15.50 23.88 -5.67
N ILE A 53 -15.63 23.61 -6.97
CA ILE A 53 -16.68 22.71 -7.53
C ILE A 53 -16.49 21.27 -7.00
N LEU A 54 -15.25 20.88 -6.69
CA LEU A 54 -14.90 19.58 -6.14
C LEU A 54 -14.96 19.53 -4.59
N HIS A 55 -15.36 20.59 -3.91
CA HIS A 55 -15.49 20.59 -2.45
C HIS A 55 -16.79 19.93 -1.97
N GLN A 56 -17.17 18.81 -2.59
CA GLN A 56 -18.24 17.95 -2.11
C GLN A 56 -17.66 16.87 -1.17
N PRO A 57 -18.41 16.35 -0.21
CA PRO A 57 -17.92 15.36 0.77
C PRO A 57 -17.21 14.17 0.14
N MET A 58 -17.69 13.69 -1.00
CA MET A 58 -17.08 12.58 -1.76
C MET A 58 -15.65 12.90 -2.22
N TYR A 59 -15.42 14.11 -2.75
CA TYR A 59 -14.08 14.50 -3.23
C TYR A 59 -13.11 14.79 -2.09
N ILE A 60 -13.60 15.27 -0.93
CA ILE A 60 -12.78 15.46 0.25
C ILE A 60 -12.26 14.13 0.77
N LEU A 61 -13.11 13.08 0.81
CA LEU A 61 -12.69 11.73 1.16
C LEU A 61 -11.69 11.17 0.14
N LEU A 62 -11.92 11.46 -1.15
CA LEU A 62 -11.00 11.09 -2.22
C LEU A 62 -9.63 11.76 -2.07
N CYS A 63 -9.60 13.05 -1.71
CA CYS A 63 -8.37 13.79 -1.42
C CYS A 63 -7.57 13.13 -0.29
N ASN A 64 -8.23 12.79 0.82
CA ASN A 64 -7.61 12.10 1.95
C ASN A 64 -7.04 10.73 1.53
N MET A 65 -7.75 9.99 0.68
CA MET A 65 -7.28 8.71 0.16
C MET A 65 -6.01 8.89 -0.69
N HIS A 66 -5.98 9.85 -1.61
CA HIS A 66 -4.81 10.11 -2.44
C HIS A 66 -3.58 10.54 -1.63
N LEU A 67 -3.79 11.37 -0.61
CA LEU A 67 -2.72 11.76 0.31
C LEU A 67 -2.18 10.54 1.08
N ASN A 68 -3.06 9.70 1.59
CA ASN A 68 -2.68 8.47 2.28
C ASN A 68 -1.91 7.51 1.34
N ASP A 69 -2.35 7.36 0.09
CA ASP A 69 -1.69 6.52 -0.90
C ASP A 69 -0.28 7.02 -1.24
N ALA A 70 -0.09 8.33 -1.41
CA ALA A 70 1.21 8.93 -1.63
C ALA A 70 2.17 8.71 -0.44
N LEU A 71 1.68 8.85 0.79
CA LEU A 71 2.45 8.60 2.00
C LEU A 71 2.78 7.11 2.15
N ASN A 72 1.82 6.23 1.91
CA ASN A 72 2.00 4.78 2.01
C ASN A 72 3.09 4.27 1.05
N ILE A 73 3.03 4.62 -0.23
CA ILE A 73 4.01 4.17 -1.21
C ILE A 73 5.42 4.71 -0.91
N THR A 74 5.51 5.92 -0.34
CA THR A 74 6.78 6.54 0.05
C THR A 74 7.46 5.83 1.23
N THR A 75 6.73 5.09 2.05
CA THR A 75 7.33 4.32 3.16
C THR A 75 8.12 3.09 2.67
N VAL A 76 7.80 2.54 1.50
CA VAL A 76 8.34 1.26 1.04
C VAL A 76 9.21 1.40 -0.19
N ILE A 77 8.70 2.05 -1.25
CA ILE A 77 9.32 2.02 -2.58
C ILE A 77 10.71 2.66 -2.65
N PRO A 78 11.00 3.80 -2.00
CA PRO A 78 12.35 4.37 -2.03
C PRO A 78 13.40 3.41 -1.48
N ARG A 79 13.06 2.63 -0.46
CA ARG A 79 13.94 1.61 0.10
C ARG A 79 14.14 0.46 -0.88
N VAL A 80 13.09 -0.05 -1.49
CA VAL A 80 13.17 -1.11 -2.51
C VAL A 80 14.05 -0.67 -3.67
N LEU A 81 13.88 0.57 -4.15
CA LEU A 81 14.69 1.14 -5.22
C LEU A 81 16.19 1.22 -4.83
N SER A 82 16.47 1.70 -3.62
CA SER A 82 17.84 1.76 -3.12
C SER A 82 18.49 0.37 -3.08
N ASP A 83 17.73 -0.64 -2.67
CA ASP A 83 18.28 -1.98 -2.43
C ASP A 83 18.39 -2.84 -3.70
N ILE A 84 17.61 -2.55 -4.77
CA ILE A 84 17.72 -3.27 -6.05
C ILE A 84 19.11 -3.13 -6.67
N LEU A 85 19.74 -1.96 -6.55
CA LEU A 85 21.04 -1.67 -7.13
C LEU A 85 22.21 -2.08 -6.25
N LYS A 86 21.97 -2.49 -5.00
CA LYS A 86 23.01 -2.94 -4.07
C LYS A 86 23.18 -4.45 -4.15
N ALA A 87 24.43 -4.90 -3.93
CA ALA A 87 24.68 -6.32 -3.70
C ALA A 87 23.92 -6.79 -2.45
N SER A 88 23.51 -8.04 -2.41
CA SER A 88 22.75 -8.58 -1.27
C SER A 88 23.51 -8.46 0.05
N ALA A 89 24.85 -8.50 0.00
CA ALA A 89 25.72 -8.32 1.15
C ALA A 89 25.70 -6.89 1.71
N ASP A 90 25.30 -5.89 0.92
CA ASP A 90 25.38 -4.45 1.28
C ASP A 90 24.00 -3.86 1.65
N ARG A 91 22.98 -4.70 1.77
CA ARG A 91 21.61 -4.26 2.09
C ARG A 91 21.38 -4.26 3.60
N TYR A 92 21.87 -3.22 4.27
CA TYR A 92 21.74 -3.06 5.71
C TYR A 92 20.72 -2.00 6.09
N MET A 93 20.08 -2.19 7.24
CA MET A 93 19.13 -1.29 7.86
C MET A 93 19.25 -1.39 9.38
N THR A 94 19.11 -0.29 10.09
CA THR A 94 19.02 -0.36 11.55
C THR A 94 17.67 -0.93 11.98
N TYR A 95 17.64 -1.53 13.18
CA TYR A 95 16.38 -2.04 13.72
C TYR A 95 15.34 -0.94 13.89
N VAL A 96 15.77 0.26 14.30
CA VAL A 96 14.87 1.41 14.48
C VAL A 96 14.25 1.83 13.15
N GLU A 97 15.04 1.93 12.08
CA GLU A 97 14.53 2.22 10.74
C GLU A 97 13.55 1.15 10.28
N CYS A 98 13.88 -0.14 10.51
CA CYS A 98 13.02 -1.27 10.17
C CYS A 98 11.67 -1.20 10.94
N ALA A 99 11.72 -0.96 12.25
CA ALA A 99 10.53 -0.82 13.07
C ALA A 99 9.68 0.40 12.66
N THR A 100 10.35 1.52 12.35
CA THR A 100 9.69 2.74 11.88
C THR A 100 9.00 2.52 10.53
N GLN A 101 9.68 1.86 9.59
CA GLN A 101 9.10 1.51 8.29
C GLN A 101 7.88 0.58 8.45
N ALA A 102 8.00 -0.44 9.31
CA ALA A 102 6.90 -1.36 9.61
C ALA A 102 5.71 -0.62 10.24
N PHE A 103 5.97 0.29 11.19
CA PHE A 103 4.95 1.10 11.83
C PHE A 103 4.20 1.97 10.82
N PHE A 104 4.91 2.77 10.03
CA PHE A 104 4.26 3.65 9.06
C PHE A 104 3.59 2.87 7.92
N GLY A 105 4.17 1.76 7.47
CA GLY A 105 3.53 0.88 6.50
C GLY A 105 2.19 0.34 7.01
N HIS A 106 2.11 -0.07 8.28
CA HIS A 106 0.85 -0.46 8.90
C HIS A 106 -0.10 0.72 9.13
N PHE A 107 0.42 1.85 9.61
CA PHE A 107 -0.36 3.05 9.88
C PHE A 107 -1.09 3.54 8.63
N PHE A 108 -0.40 3.66 7.50
CA PHE A 108 -1.02 4.13 6.27
C PHE A 108 -1.86 3.06 5.56
N SER A 109 -1.56 1.78 5.78
CA SER A 109 -2.33 0.67 5.18
C SER A 109 -3.63 0.38 5.91
N THR A 110 -3.78 0.84 7.12
CA THR A 110 -4.94 0.56 7.96
C THR A 110 -5.54 1.85 8.50
N ASN A 111 -6.85 1.93 8.49
CA ASN A 111 -7.60 3.12 8.93
C ASN A 111 -7.51 3.36 10.44
N ALA A 112 -7.79 4.59 10.87
CA ALA A 112 -7.66 5.10 12.24
C ALA A 112 -8.27 4.23 13.36
N HIS A 113 -9.31 3.47 13.07
CA HIS A 113 -9.95 2.58 14.05
C HIS A 113 -9.08 1.40 14.49
N THR A 114 -8.06 1.05 13.72
CA THR A 114 -7.18 -0.06 14.02
C THR A 114 -5.87 0.35 14.68
N ILE A 115 -5.62 1.65 14.81
CA ILE A 115 -4.35 2.21 15.34
C ILE A 115 -4.02 1.66 16.74
N LEU A 116 -4.98 1.66 17.66
CA LEU A 116 -4.74 1.18 19.03
C LEU A 116 -4.34 -0.31 19.06
N MET A 117 -4.96 -1.13 18.19
CA MET A 117 -4.64 -2.56 18.10
C MET A 117 -3.27 -2.77 17.44
N ILE A 118 -2.93 -1.96 16.44
CA ILE A 118 -1.61 -1.98 15.80
C ILE A 118 -0.53 -1.56 16.78
N MET A 119 -0.73 -0.48 17.54
CA MET A 119 0.22 -0.04 18.56
C MET A 119 0.49 -1.11 19.61
N ALA A 120 -0.55 -1.82 20.07
CA ALA A 120 -0.40 -2.93 20.98
C ALA A 120 0.43 -4.07 20.37
N PHE A 121 0.17 -4.40 19.10
CA PHE A 121 0.86 -5.44 18.37
C PHE A 121 2.33 -5.09 18.10
N ASP A 122 2.61 -3.85 17.68
CA ASP A 122 3.97 -3.36 17.45
C ASP A 122 4.76 -3.30 18.77
N SER A 123 4.13 -2.88 19.88
CA SER A 123 4.74 -2.93 21.22
C SER A 123 5.13 -4.34 21.64
N LEU A 124 4.30 -5.36 21.34
CA LEU A 124 4.64 -6.77 21.56
C LEU A 124 5.81 -7.22 20.68
N SER A 125 5.87 -6.76 19.43
CA SER A 125 6.94 -7.11 18.49
C SER A 125 8.30 -6.52 18.88
N ILE A 126 8.32 -5.27 19.38
CA ILE A 126 9.55 -4.57 19.79
C ILE A 126 10.17 -5.17 21.05
N ARG A 127 9.37 -5.79 21.93
CA ARG A 127 9.84 -6.41 23.17
C ARG A 127 10.51 -7.78 22.97
N LEU A 128 10.43 -8.36 21.78
CA LEU A 128 11.04 -9.65 21.49
C LEU A 128 12.57 -9.56 21.48
N SER A 129 13.22 -10.54 22.11
CA SER A 129 14.69 -10.68 22.03
C SER A 129 15.10 -11.11 20.62
N ARG A 130 16.10 -10.45 20.07
CA ARG A 130 16.59 -10.71 18.71
C ARG A 130 17.79 -11.61 18.74
N CYS A 131 17.76 -12.67 17.94
CA CYS A 131 18.88 -13.60 17.78
C CYS A 131 19.31 -13.77 16.32
N ARG A 132 18.56 -13.15 15.39
CA ARG A 132 18.88 -13.15 13.96
C ARG A 132 18.90 -11.70 13.45
N SER A 133 19.70 -11.46 12.41
CA SER A 133 19.88 -10.11 11.82
C SER A 133 19.46 -10.02 10.35
N GLN A 134 18.94 -11.12 9.76
CA GLN A 134 18.57 -11.17 8.34
C GLN A 134 17.06 -11.11 8.15
N VAL A 135 16.59 -10.10 7.44
CA VAL A 135 15.19 -9.93 7.05
C VAL A 135 14.99 -10.48 5.64
N ILE A 136 14.15 -11.53 5.52
CA ILE A 136 13.84 -12.21 4.25
C ILE A 136 12.61 -11.54 3.60
N ASN A 137 12.66 -10.25 3.40
CA ASN A 137 11.65 -9.47 2.67
C ASN A 137 12.32 -8.21 2.09
N PRO A 138 11.76 -7.59 1.04
CA PRO A 138 12.30 -6.37 0.47
C PRO A 138 12.09 -5.13 1.36
N PHE A 139 11.24 -5.23 2.37
CA PHE A 139 10.94 -4.20 3.36
C PHE A 139 10.58 -4.85 4.70
N CYS A 140 10.55 -4.05 5.77
CA CYS A 140 10.20 -4.52 7.10
C CYS A 140 8.68 -4.58 7.29
N ASP A 141 8.22 -5.72 7.75
CA ASP A 141 6.86 -5.95 8.24
C ASP A 141 6.90 -6.75 9.56
N ASN A 142 5.82 -6.75 10.32
CA ASN A 142 5.77 -7.44 11.60
C ASN A 142 6.06 -8.94 11.50
N PRO A 143 5.54 -9.70 10.51
CA PRO A 143 5.91 -11.09 10.35
C PRO A 143 7.40 -11.33 10.09
N SER A 144 8.08 -10.39 9.44
CA SER A 144 9.54 -10.45 9.25
C SER A 144 10.29 -10.19 10.55
N LEU A 145 9.82 -9.22 11.37
CA LEU A 145 10.39 -8.96 12.69
C LEU A 145 10.25 -10.16 13.63
N PHE A 146 9.13 -10.88 13.59
CA PHE A 146 8.97 -12.10 14.38
C PHE A 146 10.01 -13.17 14.05
N LYS A 147 10.40 -13.29 12.79
CA LYS A 147 11.41 -14.27 12.35
C LYS A 147 12.82 -13.96 12.84
N LEU A 148 13.06 -12.75 13.34
CA LEU A 148 14.34 -12.35 13.94
C LEU A 148 14.46 -12.80 15.39
N SER A 149 13.35 -13.12 16.07
CA SER A 149 13.34 -13.55 17.46
C SER A 149 13.54 -15.05 17.62
N CYS A 150 14.18 -15.44 18.70
CA CYS A 150 14.26 -16.80 19.21
C CYS A 150 13.29 -17.07 20.37
N ASP A 151 12.52 -16.08 20.78
CA ASP A 151 11.49 -16.23 21.79
C ASP A 151 10.30 -17.07 21.28
N ASN A 152 9.46 -17.51 22.23
CA ASN A 152 8.24 -18.21 21.87
C ASN A 152 7.24 -17.23 21.24
N LEU A 153 7.09 -17.32 19.94
CA LEU A 153 6.23 -16.44 19.12
C LEU A 153 4.76 -16.85 19.09
N PHE A 154 4.37 -17.87 19.84
CA PHE A 154 3.01 -18.42 19.80
C PHE A 154 1.94 -17.35 20.04
N ILE A 155 2.11 -16.54 21.09
CA ILE A 155 1.17 -15.46 21.43
C ILE A 155 1.13 -14.41 20.31
N ASN A 156 2.30 -13.98 19.80
CA ASN A 156 2.40 -12.98 18.75
C ASN A 156 1.77 -13.47 17.43
N GLN A 157 1.94 -14.75 17.10
CA GLN A 157 1.34 -15.36 15.90
C GLN A 157 -0.18 -15.47 16.02
N ILE A 158 -0.69 -15.92 17.18
CA ILE A 158 -2.15 -15.98 17.42
C ILE A 158 -2.74 -14.59 17.37
N TYR A 159 -2.12 -13.63 18.05
CA TYR A 159 -2.60 -12.25 18.06
C TYR A 159 -2.59 -11.64 16.65
N GLY A 160 -1.51 -11.83 15.89
CA GLY A 160 -1.42 -11.37 14.51
C GLY A 160 -2.46 -12.00 13.59
N LEU A 161 -2.71 -13.30 13.71
CA LEU A 161 -3.76 -13.98 12.93
C LEU A 161 -5.16 -13.54 13.34
N PHE A 162 -5.42 -13.42 14.63
CA PHE A 162 -6.70 -12.93 15.15
C PHE A 162 -6.96 -11.51 14.66
N PHE A 163 -5.97 -10.62 14.80
CA PHE A 163 -6.06 -9.26 14.29
C PHE A 163 -6.35 -9.20 12.79
N THR A 164 -5.60 -9.99 11.99
CA THR A 164 -5.79 -10.09 10.55
C THR A 164 -7.21 -10.58 10.22
N ALA A 165 -7.69 -11.60 10.90
CA ALA A 165 -9.05 -12.13 10.70
C ALA A 165 -10.13 -11.10 11.05
N VAL A 166 -10.01 -10.42 12.20
CA VAL A 166 -10.93 -9.36 12.61
C VAL A 166 -10.94 -8.21 11.61
N PHE A 167 -9.75 -7.79 11.15
CA PHE A 167 -9.63 -6.74 10.15
C PHE A 167 -10.31 -7.13 8.83
N PHE A 168 -10.09 -8.34 8.32
CA PHE A 168 -10.74 -8.81 7.09
C PHE A 168 -12.25 -8.93 7.26
N ILE A 169 -12.74 -9.49 8.37
CA ILE A 169 -14.18 -9.62 8.64
C ILE A 169 -14.83 -8.24 8.75
N ALA A 170 -14.22 -7.30 9.49
CA ALA A 170 -14.74 -5.95 9.62
C ALA A 170 -14.75 -5.20 8.29
N SER A 171 -13.66 -5.31 7.51
CA SER A 171 -13.54 -4.69 6.20
C SER A 171 -14.54 -5.28 5.20
N MET A 172 -14.64 -6.60 5.10
CA MET A 172 -15.63 -7.26 4.22
C MET A 172 -17.05 -6.94 4.65
N GLY A 173 -17.33 -6.94 5.95
CA GLY A 173 -18.64 -6.60 6.51
C GLY A 173 -19.04 -5.16 6.20
N SER A 174 -18.15 -4.19 6.36
CA SER A 174 -18.41 -2.78 6.06
C SER A 174 -18.67 -2.55 4.57
N VAL A 175 -17.88 -3.19 3.71
CA VAL A 175 -18.08 -3.16 2.25
C VAL A 175 -19.43 -3.78 1.89
N ALA A 176 -19.74 -4.97 2.39
CA ALA A 176 -21.03 -5.64 2.12
C ALA A 176 -22.22 -4.78 2.56
N LEU A 177 -22.20 -4.21 3.76
CA LEU A 177 -23.25 -3.33 4.27
C LEU A 177 -23.43 -2.08 3.39
N THR A 178 -22.32 -1.47 2.95
CA THR A 178 -22.33 -0.30 2.06
C THR A 178 -22.98 -0.66 0.72
N TYR A 179 -22.60 -1.78 0.11
CA TYR A 179 -23.18 -2.21 -1.17
C TYR A 179 -24.64 -2.62 -1.05
N ILE A 180 -25.05 -3.27 0.03
CA ILE A 180 -26.45 -3.55 0.31
C ILE A 180 -27.23 -2.23 0.42
N SER A 181 -26.73 -1.24 1.15
CA SER A 181 -27.35 0.07 1.29
C SER A 181 -27.50 0.78 -0.05
N ILE A 182 -26.45 0.78 -0.89
CA ILE A 182 -26.49 1.36 -2.23
C ILE A 182 -27.50 0.62 -3.12
N ALA A 183 -27.52 -0.72 -3.08
CA ALA A 183 -28.47 -1.52 -3.84
C ALA A 183 -29.91 -1.19 -3.45
N ILE A 184 -30.21 -1.06 -2.16
CA ILE A 184 -31.54 -0.65 -1.66
C ILE A 184 -31.93 0.73 -2.21
N VAL A 185 -31.01 1.70 -2.18
CA VAL A 185 -31.27 3.04 -2.71
C VAL A 185 -31.49 3.00 -4.22
N CYS A 186 -30.67 2.24 -4.96
CA CYS A 186 -30.82 2.07 -6.41
C CYS A 186 -32.14 1.42 -6.80
N VAL A 187 -32.59 0.40 -6.07
CA VAL A 187 -33.90 -0.27 -6.33
C VAL A 187 -35.07 0.68 -6.04
N ARG A 188 -34.94 1.52 -5.00
CA ARG A 188 -35.97 2.52 -4.66
C ARG A 188 -35.97 3.72 -5.62
N SER A 189 -34.84 4.02 -6.25
CA SER A 189 -34.72 5.15 -7.19
C SER A 189 -35.29 4.78 -8.54
N LYS A 190 -36.20 5.63 -9.09
CA LYS A 190 -36.77 5.47 -10.44
C LYS A 190 -35.82 6.00 -11.55
N SER A 191 -34.67 6.59 -11.21
CA SER A 191 -33.76 7.19 -12.17
C SER A 191 -32.76 6.17 -12.71
N LYS A 192 -32.96 5.66 -13.92
CA LYS A 192 -32.05 4.73 -14.61
C LYS A 192 -30.62 5.32 -14.77
N SER A 193 -30.49 6.62 -15.01
CA SER A 193 -29.20 7.30 -15.21
C SER A 193 -28.38 7.34 -13.93
N LEU A 194 -29.01 7.65 -12.78
CA LEU A 194 -28.34 7.67 -11.47
C LEU A 194 -27.92 6.25 -11.06
N ASN A 195 -28.80 5.27 -11.28
CA ASN A 195 -28.51 3.88 -10.96
C ASN A 195 -27.35 3.32 -11.79
N SER A 196 -27.27 3.64 -13.09
CA SER A 196 -26.16 3.22 -13.96
C SER A 196 -24.82 3.81 -13.50
N LYS A 197 -24.78 5.09 -13.12
CA LYS A 197 -23.56 5.74 -12.61
C LYS A 197 -23.14 5.14 -11.26
N ALA A 198 -24.08 4.96 -10.34
CA ALA A 198 -23.81 4.35 -9.04
C ALA A 198 -23.24 2.92 -9.22
N LEU A 199 -23.86 2.11 -10.09
CA LEU A 199 -23.41 0.76 -10.36
C LEU A 199 -21.99 0.73 -10.97
N GLN A 200 -21.69 1.62 -11.90
CA GLN A 200 -20.37 1.75 -12.51
C GLN A 200 -19.31 2.12 -11.47
N THR A 201 -19.57 3.10 -10.61
CA THR A 201 -18.67 3.49 -9.53
C THR A 201 -18.48 2.35 -8.54
N CYS A 202 -19.57 1.71 -8.13
CA CYS A 202 -19.52 0.57 -7.21
C CYS A 202 -18.72 -0.61 -7.77
N SER A 203 -18.88 -0.96 -9.04
CA SER A 203 -18.19 -2.11 -9.63
C SER A 203 -16.67 -1.92 -9.68
N THR A 204 -16.21 -0.71 -9.94
CA THR A 204 -14.76 -0.41 -9.96
C THR A 204 -14.15 -0.36 -8.57
N HIS A 205 -14.84 0.22 -7.58
CA HIS A 205 -14.42 0.14 -6.18
C HIS A 205 -14.31 -1.30 -5.71
N LEU A 206 -15.32 -2.11 -6.03
CA LEU A 206 -15.34 -3.52 -5.65
C LEU A 206 -14.19 -4.29 -6.33
N ALA A 207 -13.87 -3.99 -7.58
CA ALA A 207 -12.74 -4.60 -8.28
C ALA A 207 -11.40 -4.28 -7.60
N VAL A 208 -11.14 -3.01 -7.27
CA VAL A 208 -9.92 -2.62 -6.53
C VAL A 208 -9.87 -3.28 -5.17
N TYR A 209 -10.97 -3.24 -4.42
CA TYR A 209 -11.06 -3.89 -3.11
C TYR A 209 -10.77 -5.39 -3.21
N PHE A 210 -11.32 -6.06 -4.21
CA PHE A 210 -11.08 -7.49 -4.45
C PHE A 210 -9.62 -7.78 -4.77
N ILE A 211 -8.97 -6.96 -5.60
CA ILE A 211 -7.52 -7.07 -5.89
C ILE A 211 -6.71 -6.94 -4.60
N MET A 212 -7.00 -5.93 -3.78
CA MET A 212 -6.33 -5.72 -2.49
C MET A 212 -6.54 -6.91 -1.54
N LEU A 213 -7.77 -7.40 -1.44
CA LEU A 213 -8.12 -8.53 -0.60
C LEU A 213 -7.35 -9.79 -1.03
N MET A 214 -7.37 -10.12 -2.32
CA MET A 214 -6.71 -11.31 -2.86
C MET A 214 -5.20 -11.25 -2.71
N THR A 215 -4.58 -10.09 -2.98
CA THR A 215 -3.13 -9.93 -2.78
C THR A 215 -2.76 -10.01 -1.30
N GLY A 216 -3.57 -9.47 -0.39
CA GLY A 216 -3.40 -9.60 1.05
C GLY A 216 -3.47 -11.07 1.51
N PHE A 217 -4.45 -11.82 1.04
CA PHE A 217 -4.55 -13.26 1.33
C PHE A 217 -3.35 -14.05 0.82
N VAL A 218 -2.90 -13.77 -0.41
CA VAL A 218 -1.71 -14.41 -0.99
C VAL A 218 -0.48 -14.16 -0.11
N ILE A 219 -0.27 -12.94 0.37
CA ILE A 219 0.85 -12.61 1.25
C ILE A 219 0.77 -13.40 2.56
N VAL A 220 -0.38 -13.39 3.23
CA VAL A 220 -0.59 -14.12 4.50
C VAL A 220 -0.37 -15.63 4.29
N PHE A 221 -0.88 -16.18 3.21
CA PHE A 221 -0.70 -17.58 2.86
C PHE A 221 0.79 -17.91 2.60
N LEU A 222 1.47 -17.12 1.78
CA LEU A 222 2.88 -17.35 1.43
C LEU A 222 3.83 -17.18 2.63
N HIS A 223 3.43 -16.45 3.67
CA HIS A 223 4.20 -16.39 4.92
C HIS A 223 4.35 -17.75 5.62
N ARG A 224 3.44 -18.67 5.36
CA ARG A 224 3.47 -20.02 5.92
C ARG A 224 4.44 -20.97 5.19
N TYR A 225 4.85 -20.60 3.96
CA TYR A 225 5.67 -21.46 3.09
C TYR A 225 6.99 -20.78 2.75
N PRO A 226 8.09 -21.05 3.50
CA PRO A 226 9.40 -20.41 3.28
C PRO A 226 9.97 -20.62 1.87
N GLN A 227 9.69 -21.77 1.24
CA GLN A 227 10.14 -22.10 -0.11
C GLN A 227 9.62 -21.15 -1.18
N TRP A 228 8.56 -20.38 -0.90
CA TRP A 228 7.92 -19.46 -1.82
C TRP A 228 8.28 -17.98 -1.52
N SER A 229 9.45 -17.77 -0.91
CA SER A 229 9.89 -16.42 -0.48
C SER A 229 9.91 -15.39 -1.62
N ASN A 230 10.35 -15.79 -2.83
CA ASN A 230 10.38 -14.90 -3.98
C ASN A 230 8.97 -14.45 -4.41
N HIS A 231 8.01 -15.38 -4.48
CA HIS A 231 6.62 -15.06 -4.83
C HIS A 231 5.98 -14.16 -3.78
N ARG A 232 6.29 -14.39 -2.50
CA ARG A 232 5.86 -13.52 -1.40
C ARG A 232 6.41 -12.10 -1.55
N THR A 233 7.71 -11.96 -1.87
CA THR A 233 8.36 -10.67 -2.10
C THR A 233 7.66 -9.89 -3.23
N VAL A 234 7.41 -10.55 -4.36
CA VAL A 234 6.68 -9.93 -5.48
C VAL A 234 5.26 -9.56 -5.08
N ALA A 235 4.51 -10.47 -4.43
CA ALA A 235 3.15 -10.18 -3.96
C ALA A 235 3.11 -9.01 -2.99
N SER A 236 4.09 -8.90 -2.08
CA SER A 236 4.19 -7.80 -1.13
C SER A 236 4.47 -6.45 -1.80
N ILE A 237 5.34 -6.41 -2.80
CA ILE A 237 5.59 -5.20 -3.60
C ILE A 237 4.32 -4.81 -4.39
N MET A 238 3.65 -5.78 -5.01
CA MET A 238 2.41 -5.54 -5.76
C MET A 238 1.27 -5.02 -4.88
N PHE A 239 1.16 -5.53 -3.65
CA PHE A 239 0.17 -5.05 -2.67
C PHE A 239 0.32 -3.56 -2.36
N HIS A 240 1.56 -3.05 -2.26
CA HIS A 240 1.81 -1.63 -1.99
C HIS A 240 1.81 -0.75 -3.25
N LEU A 241 2.06 -1.33 -4.42
CA LEU A 241 2.21 -0.56 -5.66
C LEU A 241 0.90 -0.47 -6.46
N VAL A 242 0.18 -1.61 -6.61
CA VAL A 242 -0.96 -1.69 -7.52
C VAL A 242 -2.15 -0.85 -7.08
N PRO A 243 -2.63 -0.91 -5.81
CA PRO A 243 -3.79 -0.11 -5.41
C PRO A 243 -3.55 1.40 -5.52
N PRO A 244 -2.44 1.98 -4.99
CA PRO A 244 -2.17 3.41 -5.14
C PRO A 244 -2.01 3.86 -6.61
N CYS A 245 -1.54 2.97 -7.49
CA CYS A 245 -1.45 3.25 -8.92
C CYS A 245 -2.82 3.23 -9.61
N LEU A 246 -3.69 2.28 -9.25
CA LEU A 246 -5.02 2.14 -9.86
C LEU A 246 -6.00 3.21 -9.38
N ASN A 247 -5.93 3.63 -8.13
CA ASN A 247 -6.86 4.59 -7.55
C ASN A 247 -6.96 5.90 -8.36
N PRO A 248 -5.87 6.64 -8.67
CA PRO A 248 -5.96 7.87 -9.45
C PRO A 248 -6.52 7.63 -10.86
N ILE A 249 -6.17 6.51 -11.50
CA ILE A 249 -6.64 6.16 -12.84
C ILE A 249 -8.15 5.95 -12.81
N ILE A 250 -8.62 5.13 -11.90
CA ILE A 250 -10.04 4.76 -11.81
C ILE A 250 -10.88 5.99 -11.47
N TYR A 251 -10.53 6.71 -10.40
CA TYR A 251 -11.33 7.86 -9.96
C TYR A 251 -11.19 9.06 -10.89
N GLY A 252 -10.00 9.32 -11.41
CA GLY A 252 -9.77 10.38 -12.39
C GLY A 252 -10.53 10.17 -13.70
N LEU A 253 -10.61 8.93 -14.19
CA LEU A 253 -11.36 8.60 -15.41
C LEU A 253 -12.87 8.54 -15.20
N GLN A 254 -13.35 8.13 -14.02
CA GLN A 254 -14.78 7.98 -13.73
C GLN A 254 -15.48 9.29 -13.42
N SER A 255 -14.80 10.23 -12.74
CA SER A 255 -15.38 11.52 -12.43
C SER A 255 -15.44 12.40 -13.69
N LYS A 256 -16.65 12.70 -14.16
CA LYS A 256 -16.84 13.63 -15.29
C LYS A 256 -16.27 15.01 -14.97
N ASP A 257 -16.40 15.47 -13.74
CA ASP A 257 -15.96 16.78 -13.31
C ASP A 257 -14.43 16.87 -13.32
N ILE A 258 -13.74 15.86 -12.76
CA ILE A 258 -12.28 15.77 -12.81
C ILE A 258 -11.79 15.68 -14.25
N ARG A 259 -12.39 14.81 -15.07
CA ARG A 259 -12.02 14.67 -16.47
C ARG A 259 -12.20 15.96 -17.27
N THR A 260 -13.31 16.65 -17.07
CA THR A 260 -13.60 17.92 -17.74
C THR A 260 -12.57 18.98 -17.35
N LEU A 261 -12.27 19.10 -16.06
CA LEU A 261 -11.26 20.04 -15.54
C LEU A 261 -9.86 19.72 -16.10
N VAL A 262 -9.45 18.46 -16.08
CA VAL A 262 -8.15 18.07 -16.65
C VAL A 262 -8.06 18.43 -18.14
N VAL A 263 -9.11 18.14 -18.92
CA VAL A 263 -9.16 18.51 -20.35
C VAL A 263 -9.10 20.02 -20.58
N GLN A 264 -9.79 20.81 -19.74
CA GLN A 264 -9.75 22.27 -19.79
C GLN A 264 -8.35 22.81 -19.48
N ILE A 265 -7.70 22.30 -18.43
CA ILE A 265 -6.34 22.70 -18.05
C ILE A 265 -5.35 22.39 -19.18
N ILE A 266 -5.43 21.19 -19.78
CA ILE A 266 -4.55 20.79 -20.89
C ILE A 266 -4.79 21.74 -22.08
N LYS A 267 -6.04 22.01 -22.47
CA LYS A 267 -6.37 22.90 -23.59
C LYS A 267 -5.89 24.34 -23.32
N SER A 268 -6.07 24.87 -22.11
CA SER A 268 -5.63 26.23 -21.77
C SER A 268 -4.10 26.37 -21.85
N LYS A 269 -3.34 25.35 -21.41
CA LYS A 269 -1.88 25.35 -21.51
C LYS A 269 -1.40 25.20 -22.94
N THR A 270 -2.07 24.41 -23.77
CA THR A 270 -1.72 24.26 -25.20
C THR A 270 -1.92 25.55 -25.96
N VAL A 271 -3.01 26.29 -25.69
CA VAL A 271 -3.25 27.63 -26.27
C VAL A 271 -2.18 28.63 -25.83
N SER A 272 -1.78 28.61 -24.56
CA SER A 272 -0.72 29.50 -24.04
C SER A 272 0.68 29.20 -24.64
N LEU A 273 0.96 27.97 -25.05
CA LEU A 273 2.21 27.58 -25.68
C LEU A 273 2.24 27.89 -27.20
N THR A 274 1.06 27.98 -27.84
CA THR A 274 0.96 28.30 -29.30
C THR A 274 0.93 29.81 -29.56
N VAL A 275 0.77 30.64 -28.53
CA VAL A 275 0.70 32.11 -28.60
C VAL A 275 2.06 32.75 -28.20
N ARG A 276 3.06 31.97 -27.88
CA ARG A 276 4.45 32.40 -27.69
C ARG A 276 5.29 31.95 -28.90
#